data_c836567d9f2cb079f5a7eba1bdc42628
#
_entry.id   c836567d9f2cb079f5a7eba1bdc42628
#
_cell.length_a   1.000
_cell.length_b   1.000
_cell.length_c   1.000
_cell.angle_alpha   90.00
_cell.angle_beta   90.00
_cell.angle_gamma   90.00
#
_symmetry.space_group_name_H-M   'P 1'
#
loop_
_entity.id
_entity.type
_entity.pdbx_description
1 polymer ?
#
loop_
_entity_poly.entity_id
_entity_poly.type
_entity_poly.pdbx_seq_one_letter_code
_entity_poly.pdbx_strand_id
1 'polypeptide(L)'
;MNFEWNERKNEINLDKHGFDFTDAYRVFDLPMVVDLNERDDYGEDRWIGTGMLDGRVVVVVYTEPDELTIRIISLRKALSHERKRYEQYFKN
;
A
#
# COMPACT_ATOMS: atom_id res chain seq x y z
N MET A 1 15.04 -4.15 5.38
CA MET A 1 13.97 -3.16 5.16
C MET A 1 13.11 -3.06 6.40
N ASN A 2 12.88 -1.83 6.84
CA ASN A 2 12.09 -1.56 8.05
C ASN A 2 10.74 -1.00 7.66
N PHE A 3 9.70 -1.37 8.42
CA PHE A 3 8.35 -0.82 8.24
C PHE A 3 7.98 -0.04 9.49
N GLU A 4 7.40 1.13 9.28
CA GLU A 4 6.93 1.96 10.36
C GLU A 4 5.57 2.56 10.00
N TRP A 5 4.84 3.03 11.00
CA TRP A 5 3.56 3.70 10.81
C TRP A 5 3.17 4.43 12.09
N ASN A 6 2.16 5.26 11.98
CA ASN A 6 1.53 5.92 13.11
C ASN A 6 0.43 5.01 13.65
N GLU A 7 0.49 4.63 14.93
CA GLU A 7 -0.49 3.70 15.53
C GLU A 7 -1.92 4.22 15.45
N ARG A 8 -2.11 5.52 15.63
CA ARG A 8 -3.45 6.11 15.53
C ARG A 8 -4.02 5.94 14.13
N LYS A 9 -3.19 6.16 13.13
CA LYS A 9 -3.61 5.96 11.72
C LYS A 9 -3.91 4.50 11.45
N ASN A 10 -3.15 3.58 12.04
CA ASN A 10 -3.42 2.16 11.91
C ASN A 10 -4.78 1.78 12.51
N GLU A 11 -5.09 2.30 13.69
CA GLU A 11 -6.39 2.05 14.32
C GLU A 11 -7.54 2.52 13.44
N ILE A 12 -7.42 3.74 12.90
CA ILE A 12 -8.44 4.33 12.02
C ILE A 12 -8.56 3.48 10.74
N ASN A 13 -7.43 3.09 10.16
CA ASN A 13 -7.41 2.28 8.94
C ASN A 13 -8.05 0.92 9.16
N LEU A 14 -7.72 0.27 10.28
CA LEU A 14 -8.28 -1.03 10.62
C LEU A 14 -9.80 -0.96 10.78
N ASP A 15 -10.29 0.06 11.46
CA ASP A 15 -11.71 0.29 11.66
C ASP A 15 -12.42 0.55 10.33
N LYS A 16 -11.82 1.35 9.47
CA LYS A 16 -12.42 1.78 8.21
C LYS A 16 -12.34 0.72 7.10
N HIS A 17 -11.21 0.03 7.00
CA HIS A 17 -10.92 -0.87 5.88
C HIS A 17 -10.75 -2.33 6.27
N GLY A 18 -10.60 -2.63 7.55
CA GLY A 18 -10.43 -4.01 8.02
C GLY A 18 -9.02 -4.57 7.81
N PHE A 19 -8.04 -3.73 7.49
CA PHE A 19 -6.66 -4.15 7.30
C PHE A 19 -5.75 -3.51 8.35
N ASP A 20 -4.87 -4.32 8.93
CA ASP A 20 -3.89 -3.91 9.92
C ASP A 20 -2.56 -3.62 9.21
N PHE A 21 -1.93 -2.49 9.53
CA PHE A 21 -0.63 -2.13 8.93
C PHE A 21 0.46 -3.15 9.25
N THR A 22 0.30 -3.93 10.32
CA THR A 22 1.26 -5.00 10.65
C THR A 22 1.36 -6.05 9.55
N ASP A 23 0.35 -6.16 8.69
CA ASP A 23 0.34 -7.11 7.56
C ASP A 23 0.91 -6.51 6.28
N ALA A 24 1.20 -5.21 6.27
CA ALA A 24 1.61 -4.52 5.04
C ALA A 24 2.90 -5.08 4.44
N TYR A 25 3.85 -5.54 5.28
CA TYR A 25 5.11 -6.07 4.77
C TYR A 25 4.91 -7.24 3.79
N ARG A 26 3.84 -8.00 3.95
CA ARG A 26 3.55 -9.16 3.08
C ARG A 26 3.17 -8.74 1.67
N VAL A 27 2.62 -7.53 1.51
CA VAL A 27 2.31 -7.00 0.18
C VAL A 27 3.60 -6.76 -0.60
N PHE A 28 4.65 -6.33 0.10
CA PHE A 28 5.95 -6.05 -0.51
C PHE A 28 6.74 -7.31 -0.85
N ASP A 29 6.34 -8.47 -0.34
CA ASP A 29 6.99 -9.75 -0.65
C ASP A 29 6.63 -10.28 -2.05
N LEU A 30 5.58 -9.74 -2.66
CA LEU A 30 5.10 -10.16 -3.98
C LEU A 30 5.16 -8.98 -4.94
N PRO A 31 5.15 -9.24 -6.26
CA PRO A 31 5.17 -8.16 -7.24
C PRO A 31 4.01 -7.19 -7.07
N MET A 32 4.30 -5.90 -7.24
CA MET A 32 3.32 -4.83 -7.15
C MET A 32 3.38 -3.94 -8.38
N VAL A 33 2.27 -3.30 -8.69
CA VAL A 33 2.25 -2.15 -9.60
C VAL A 33 2.37 -0.91 -8.75
N VAL A 34 3.38 -0.09 -8.98
CA VAL A 34 3.67 1.09 -8.15
C VAL A 34 3.55 2.36 -8.97
N ASP A 35 2.78 3.29 -8.47
CA ASP A 35 2.60 4.61 -9.07
C ASP A 35 3.00 5.70 -8.08
N LEU A 36 3.47 6.82 -8.60
CA LEU A 36 3.72 8.00 -7.78
C LEU A 36 2.39 8.73 -7.57
N ASN A 37 2.07 9.06 -6.33
CA ASN A 37 0.89 9.87 -6.02
C ASN A 37 1.24 11.34 -6.12
N GLU A 38 0.89 11.95 -7.26
CA GLU A 38 1.19 13.35 -7.54
C GLU A 38 0.07 14.31 -7.14
N ARG A 39 -1.02 13.79 -6.57
CA ARG A 39 -2.25 14.57 -6.34
C ARG A 39 -2.09 15.67 -5.30
N ASP A 40 -1.23 15.44 -4.30
CA ASP A 40 -1.07 16.35 -3.18
C ASP A 40 0.41 16.59 -2.91
N ASP A 41 0.71 17.80 -2.43
CA ASP A 41 2.06 18.15 -2.00
C ASP A 41 2.16 17.90 -0.49
N TYR A 42 2.81 16.80 -0.13
CA TYR A 42 3.01 16.42 1.27
C TYR A 42 4.41 16.74 1.77
N GLY A 43 5.24 17.41 0.93
CA GLY A 43 6.63 17.66 1.26
C GLY A 43 7.53 16.43 1.07
N GLU A 44 6.96 15.29 0.70
CA GLU A 44 7.67 14.04 0.37
C GLU A 44 6.86 13.24 -0.63
N ASP A 45 7.52 12.39 -1.39
CA ASP A 45 6.85 11.54 -2.37
C ASP A 45 6.02 10.46 -1.66
N ARG A 46 4.78 10.31 -2.11
CA ARG A 46 3.92 9.21 -1.70
C ARG A 46 3.75 8.25 -2.87
N TRP A 47 3.85 6.97 -2.58
CA TRP A 47 3.72 5.91 -3.55
C TRP A 47 2.42 5.15 -3.32
N ILE A 48 1.82 4.72 -4.42
CA ILE A 48 0.61 3.89 -4.40
C ILE A 48 1.00 2.54 -4.97
N GLY A 49 1.02 1.52 -4.12
CA GLY A 49 1.33 0.15 -4.54
C GLY A 49 0.08 -0.69 -4.58
N THR A 50 -0.16 -1.37 -5.69
CA THR A 50 -1.25 -2.33 -5.82
C THR A 50 -0.64 -3.72 -5.85
N GLY A 51 -1.04 -4.57 -4.93
CA GLY A 51 -0.44 -5.89 -4.78
C GLY A 51 -1.39 -6.88 -4.13
N MET A 52 -0.86 -8.04 -3.74
CA MET A 52 -1.65 -9.13 -3.19
C MET A 52 -1.45 -9.27 -1.68
N LEU A 53 -2.54 -9.51 -0.97
CA LEU A 53 -2.51 -9.86 0.44
C LEU A 53 -3.61 -10.90 0.70
N ASP A 54 -3.19 -12.09 1.12
CA ASP A 54 -4.11 -13.20 1.43
C ASP A 54 -5.10 -13.50 0.29
N GLY A 55 -4.59 -13.52 -0.96
CA GLY A 55 -5.40 -13.84 -2.12
C GLY A 55 -6.30 -12.72 -2.62
N ARG A 56 -6.19 -11.52 -2.04
CA ARG A 56 -6.96 -10.36 -2.47
C ARG A 56 -6.03 -9.27 -2.96
N VAL A 57 -6.49 -8.50 -3.94
CA VAL A 57 -5.75 -7.32 -4.41
C VAL A 57 -6.03 -6.16 -3.46
N VAL A 58 -4.95 -5.56 -2.97
CA VAL A 58 -5.02 -4.43 -2.03
C VAL A 58 -4.21 -3.26 -2.57
N VAL A 59 -4.46 -2.09 -2.00
CA VAL A 59 -3.71 -0.88 -2.33
C VAL A 59 -3.07 -0.36 -1.04
N VAL A 60 -1.75 -0.20 -1.08
CA VAL A 60 -0.97 0.36 0.02
C VAL A 60 -0.41 1.71 -0.41
N VAL A 61 -0.62 2.72 0.42
CA VAL A 61 0.00 4.04 0.22
C VAL A 61 1.12 4.16 1.24
N TYR A 62 2.29 4.58 0.78
CA TYR A 62 3.47 4.61 1.63
C TYR A 62 4.44 5.69 1.19
N THR A 63 5.38 6.01 2.08
CA THR A 63 6.52 6.87 1.80
C THR A 63 7.80 6.11 2.09
N GLU A 64 8.91 6.62 1.59
CA GLU A 64 10.23 6.05 1.85
C GLU A 64 11.09 7.13 2.52
N PRO A 65 11.03 7.26 3.87
CA PRO A 65 11.80 8.30 4.58
C PRO A 65 13.30 8.17 4.37
N ASP A 66 13.80 6.96 4.18
CA ASP A 66 15.18 6.67 3.83
C ASP A 66 15.24 5.35 3.04
N GLU A 67 16.43 4.95 2.61
CA GLU A 67 16.63 3.80 1.73
C GLU A 67 16.20 2.46 2.35
N LEU A 68 16.12 2.40 3.68
CA LEU A 68 15.85 1.15 4.38
C LEU A 68 14.47 1.12 5.06
N THR A 69 13.69 2.19 4.93
CA THR A 69 12.45 2.33 5.68
C THR A 69 11.27 2.63 4.77
N ILE A 70 10.18 1.91 5.02
CA ILE A 70 8.88 2.16 4.39
C ILE A 70 7.91 2.58 5.49
N ARG A 71 7.30 3.77 5.32
CA ARG A 71 6.28 4.25 6.23
C ARG A 71 4.92 4.04 5.60
N ILE A 72 4.09 3.23 6.25
CA ILE A 72 2.75 2.90 5.77
C ILE A 72 1.78 4.03 6.13
N ILE A 73 1.02 4.48 5.15
CA ILE A 73 0.03 5.56 5.29
C ILE A 73 -1.39 5.00 5.27
N SER A 74 -1.67 4.07 4.37
CA SER A 74 -2.98 3.42 4.31
C SER A 74 -2.89 2.05 3.64
N LEU A 75 -3.85 1.19 3.96
CA LEU A 75 -3.93 -0.16 3.38
C LEU A 75 -5.42 -0.49 3.24
N ARG A 76 -5.85 -0.75 2.02
CA ARG A 76 -7.26 -1.00 1.74
C ARG A 76 -7.43 -2.02 0.62
N LYS A 77 -8.64 -2.55 0.51
CA LYS A 77 -9.01 -3.41 -0.62
C LYS A 77 -8.98 -2.59 -1.91
N ALA A 78 -8.53 -3.20 -2.99
CA ALA A 78 -8.55 -2.57 -4.31
C ALA A 78 -9.98 -2.39 -4.81
N LEU A 79 -10.24 -1.29 -5.49
CA LEU A 79 -11.46 -1.09 -6.23
C LEU A 79 -11.45 -1.96 -7.48
N SER A 80 -12.61 -2.19 -8.08
CA SER A 80 -12.74 -3.08 -9.23
C SER A 80 -11.80 -2.72 -10.37
N HIS A 81 -11.69 -1.43 -10.72
CA HIS A 81 -10.82 -1.00 -11.81
C HIS A 81 -9.34 -1.14 -11.46
N GLU A 82 -8.98 -0.97 -10.18
CA GLU A 82 -7.61 -1.17 -9.71
C GLU A 82 -7.22 -2.64 -9.77
N ARG A 83 -8.12 -3.52 -9.34
CA ARG A 83 -7.90 -4.96 -9.41
C ARG A 83 -7.73 -5.42 -10.86
N LYS A 84 -8.57 -4.94 -11.76
CA LYS A 84 -8.49 -5.31 -13.17
C LYS A 84 -7.17 -4.88 -13.80
N ARG A 85 -6.72 -3.66 -13.48
CA ARG A 85 -5.43 -3.16 -13.95
C ARG A 85 -4.29 -4.02 -13.45
N TYR A 86 -4.30 -4.39 -12.17
CA TYR A 86 -3.30 -5.27 -11.57
C TYR A 86 -3.28 -6.63 -12.27
N GLU A 87 -4.45 -7.25 -12.46
CA GLU A 87 -4.56 -8.55 -13.10
C GLU A 87 -4.04 -8.52 -14.53
N GLN A 88 -4.35 -7.47 -15.28
CA GLN A 88 -3.85 -7.30 -16.64
C GLN A 88 -2.34 -7.11 -16.69
N TYR A 89 -1.81 -6.36 -15.76
CA TYR A 89 -0.38 -6.08 -15.70
C TYR A 89 0.45 -7.35 -15.50
N PHE A 90 -0.03 -8.26 -14.68
CA PHE A 90 0.67 -9.51 -14.38
C PHE A 90 0.13 -10.70 -15.18
N LYS A 91 -0.76 -10.46 -16.11
CA LYS A 91 -1.27 -11.51 -16.99
C LYS A 91 -0.24 -11.83 -18.08
N ASN A 92 -0.06 -13.11 -18.31
CA ASN A 92 0.81 -13.58 -19.41
C ASN A 92 0.00 -13.85 -20.66
#